data_82996872e77c43d79e119c78456951f9
#
_entry.id   82996872e77c43d79e119c78456951f9
#
_cell.length_a   1.000
_cell.length_b   1.000
_cell.length_c   1.000
_cell.angle_alpha   90.00
_cell.angle_beta   90.00
_cell.angle_gamma   90.00
#
_symmetry.space_group_name_H-M   'P 1'
#
loop_
_entity.id
_entity.type
_entity.pdbx_description
1 polymer ?
#
loop_
_entity_poly.entity_id
_entity_poly.type
_entity_poly.pdbx_seq_one_letter_code
_entity_poly.pdbx_strand_id
1 'polypeptide(L)'
;MPADLNDYFNKNRKKGGDDENPQINFEPPQFMKDFGKKSIFLYILIAIIALLVISKPFVVINSGEVGIKATAGKYDPTALKPGLHFFIPFIQDVFVVDTRVRIINYTNSEDLSIKTPNAGIKYKSAISVLDARGLPVSIELTVQYKLKADSAPQTIATWGLSWEDKIINPVVRDVTRNIVGKYTAEELPVKRNEIAAQITTNIKDRIDAQPGQPVELLAVQLRKIVLPQKIKDQILRVQIAKQQAEQARYEVEKAKQVAQKNAALAQGDANARKIRAQGQADAVKIEADANAYANKELGKSVTPNLLKLRQLDVQGKFNEALKANKDAKIFLTPGGVVPNIWLDSKDRQRSSSVGNK
;
A
#
# COMPACT_ATOMS: atom_id res chain seq x y z
N MET A 1 44.20 62.25 60.19
CA MET A 1 45.24 62.87 59.38
C MET A 1 45.63 61.84 58.32
N PRO A 2 45.46 62.10 57.06
CA PRO A 2 45.79 61.16 56.03
C PRO A 2 47.33 61.22 55.80
N ALA A 3 47.93 60.06 55.73
CA ALA A 3 49.35 59.92 55.41
C ALA A 3 49.58 60.25 53.93
N ASP A 4 50.56 61.14 53.73
CA ASP A 4 50.93 61.70 52.43
C ASP A 4 51.65 60.65 51.58
N LEU A 5 51.05 60.15 50.53
CA LEU A 5 51.57 59.17 49.61
C LEU A 5 52.74 59.67 48.76
N ASN A 6 53.06 61.00 48.84
CA ASN A 6 54.08 61.60 48.04
C ASN A 6 55.47 61.36 48.62
N ASP A 7 55.57 60.99 49.90
CA ASP A 7 56.85 60.67 50.55
C ASP A 7 57.38 59.28 50.19
N TYR A 8 56.49 58.40 49.73
CA TYR A 8 56.90 57.03 49.33
C TYR A 8 57.55 57.00 47.95
N PHE A 9 57.20 57.91 47.08
CA PHE A 9 57.80 57.97 45.74
C PHE A 9 59.11 58.77 45.67
N ASN A 10 59.41 59.64 46.63
CA ASN A 10 60.61 60.39 46.62
C ASN A 10 61.82 59.72 47.32
N LYS A 11 61.57 58.60 48.05
CA LYS A 11 62.69 57.90 48.78
C LYS A 11 63.49 56.97 47.88
N ASN A 12 63.06 56.70 46.68
CA ASN A 12 63.73 55.84 45.70
C ASN A 12 64.51 56.63 44.61
N ARG A 13 64.64 57.96 44.75
CA ARG A 13 65.29 58.78 43.70
C ARG A 13 66.69 59.32 44.10
N LYS A 14 67.36 58.74 45.05
CA LYS A 14 68.72 59.09 45.36
C LYS A 14 69.60 57.86 45.62
N LYS A 15 70.03 57.24 44.52
CA LYS A 15 71.38 56.77 44.35
C LYS A 15 71.67 56.68 42.87
N GLY A 16 72.31 57.58 42.45
CA GLY A 16 73.16 57.98 41.45
C GLY A 16 74.12 56.95 40.94
N GLY A 17 74.52 57.17 39.76
CA GLY A 17 75.68 56.58 39.19
C GLY A 17 75.44 56.05 37.80
N ASP A 18 75.96 56.84 36.91
CA ASP A 18 76.57 56.49 35.64
C ASP A 18 75.67 55.81 34.58
N ASP A 19 75.53 56.56 33.54
CA ASP A 19 75.05 56.20 32.22
C ASP A 19 75.80 54.98 31.68
N GLU A 20 75.23 53.78 31.85
CA GLU A 20 75.44 52.65 30.91
C GLU A 20 74.06 52.19 30.43
N ASN A 21 73.76 52.74 29.25
CA ASN A 21 72.69 52.22 28.40
C ASN A 21 73.02 50.72 28.18
N PRO A 22 72.27 49.74 28.70
CA PRO A 22 72.46 48.34 28.29
C PRO A 22 71.99 48.24 26.85
N GLN A 23 72.96 48.44 25.96
CA GLN A 23 72.78 47.89 24.62
C GLN A 23 72.62 46.41 24.86
N ILE A 24 71.36 45.92 24.72
CA ILE A 24 71.09 44.52 24.60
C ILE A 24 71.73 44.12 23.30
N ASN A 25 72.98 43.79 23.37
CA ASN A 25 73.66 43.07 22.31
C ASN A 25 72.98 41.71 22.23
N PHE A 26 72.03 41.60 21.35
CA PHE A 26 71.56 40.31 20.87
C PHE A 26 72.76 39.68 20.14
N GLU A 27 73.68 39.09 20.91
CA GLU A 27 74.65 38.18 20.33
C GLU A 27 73.87 36.97 19.85
N PRO A 28 73.79 36.80 18.53
CA PRO A 28 73.17 35.58 18.01
C PRO A 28 73.95 34.38 18.56
N PRO A 29 73.26 33.31 19.00
CA PRO A 29 73.92 32.16 19.61
C PRO A 29 75.02 31.66 18.71
N GLN A 30 76.18 31.30 19.33
CA GLN A 30 77.48 31.03 18.65
C GLN A 30 77.38 30.00 17.52
N PHE A 31 76.37 29.13 17.51
CA PHE A 31 76.10 28.18 16.40
C PHE A 31 75.70 28.88 15.07
N MET A 32 75.37 30.16 15.12
CA MET A 32 75.04 30.95 13.88
C MET A 32 76.26 31.61 13.25
N LYS A 33 77.42 31.67 13.91
CA LYS A 33 78.64 32.37 13.38
C LYS A 33 79.50 31.52 12.45
N ASP A 34 79.41 30.16 12.53
CA ASP A 34 80.31 29.28 11.78
C ASP A 34 79.67 28.72 10.46
N PHE A 35 78.47 29.09 10.17
CA PHE A 35 77.82 28.64 8.95
C PHE A 35 78.02 29.66 7.82
N GLY A 36 79.10 29.48 7.08
CA GLY A 36 79.32 30.20 5.82
C GLY A 36 78.16 30.07 4.80
N LYS A 37 78.32 30.75 3.67
CA LYS A 37 77.27 30.86 2.60
C LYS A 37 76.45 29.60 2.32
N LYS A 38 76.90 28.39 2.67
CA LYS A 38 76.14 27.10 2.57
C LYS A 38 75.01 26.95 3.57
N SER A 39 75.12 27.63 4.74
CA SER A 39 74.05 27.50 5.75
C SER A 39 72.84 28.37 5.46
N ILE A 40 72.97 29.44 4.71
CA ILE A 40 71.81 30.23 4.25
C ILE A 40 70.87 29.36 3.34
N PHE A 41 71.52 28.55 2.51
CA PHE A 41 70.72 27.58 1.68
C PHE A 41 69.99 26.52 2.57
N LEU A 42 70.61 26.07 3.65
CA LEU A 42 69.98 25.14 4.58
C LEU A 42 68.78 25.78 5.30
N TYR A 43 68.89 27.02 5.77
CA TYR A 43 67.79 27.74 6.40
C TYR A 43 66.64 28.04 5.41
N ILE A 44 66.96 28.41 4.16
CA ILE A 44 65.99 28.59 3.12
C ILE A 44 65.28 27.26 2.80
N LEU A 45 66.04 26.16 2.76
CA LEU A 45 65.47 24.81 2.56
C LEU A 45 64.54 24.41 3.72
N ILE A 46 64.95 24.64 4.95
CA ILE A 46 64.12 24.37 6.15
C ILE A 46 62.89 25.26 6.15
N ALA A 47 63.00 26.53 5.78
CA ALA A 47 61.87 27.44 5.67
C ALA A 47 60.88 27.00 4.57
N ILE A 48 61.38 26.53 3.43
CA ILE A 48 60.56 25.98 2.35
C ILE A 48 59.86 24.70 2.80
N ILE A 49 60.57 23.78 3.48
CA ILE A 49 59.99 22.56 4.02
C ILE A 49 58.91 22.88 5.08
N ALA A 50 59.22 23.83 6.01
CA ALA A 50 58.25 24.27 7.00
C ALA A 50 56.98 24.89 6.33
N LEU A 51 57.18 25.71 5.30
CA LEU A 51 56.08 26.29 4.54
C LEU A 51 55.29 25.22 3.80
N LEU A 52 55.93 24.20 3.21
CA LEU A 52 55.23 23.06 2.60
C LEU A 52 54.45 22.23 3.61
N VAL A 53 54.97 21.99 4.80
CA VAL A 53 54.28 21.24 5.87
C VAL A 53 53.07 22.02 6.41
N ILE A 54 53.19 23.33 6.58
CA ILE A 54 52.11 24.20 7.04
C ILE A 54 51.01 24.33 5.99
N SER A 55 51.35 24.38 4.73
CA SER A 55 50.41 24.58 3.62
C SER A 55 49.65 23.33 3.18
N LYS A 56 49.97 22.14 3.75
CA LYS A 56 49.30 20.84 3.43
C LYS A 56 49.10 20.63 1.94
N PRO A 57 50.16 20.44 1.12
CA PRO A 57 50.09 20.37 -0.35
C PRO A 57 49.48 19.05 -0.89
N PHE A 58 48.67 18.39 -0.12
CA PHE A 58 48.02 17.14 -0.49
C PHE A 58 46.56 17.11 -0.02
N VAL A 59 45.74 16.39 -0.75
CA VAL A 59 44.34 16.09 -0.42
C VAL A 59 44.10 14.60 -0.56
N VAL A 60 43.34 14.02 0.35
CA VAL A 60 42.88 12.64 0.29
C VAL A 60 41.41 12.67 -0.15
N ILE A 61 41.13 12.05 -1.28
CA ILE A 61 39.78 11.90 -1.82
C ILE A 61 39.29 10.51 -1.45
N ASN A 62 38.20 10.45 -0.69
CA ASN A 62 37.64 9.17 -0.23
C ASN A 62 36.88 8.48 -1.33
N SER A 63 36.63 7.16 -1.15
CA SER A 63 35.77 6.40 -2.03
C SER A 63 34.33 6.97 -2.04
N GLY A 64 33.76 7.20 -3.22
CA GLY A 64 32.46 7.84 -3.37
C GLY A 64 32.52 9.38 -3.45
N GLU A 65 33.71 9.96 -3.49
CA GLU A 65 33.96 11.38 -3.69
C GLU A 65 34.85 11.58 -4.92
N VAL A 66 34.79 12.75 -5.51
CA VAL A 66 35.71 13.17 -6.58
C VAL A 66 36.29 14.53 -6.25
N GLY A 67 37.56 14.71 -6.61
CA GLY A 67 38.24 16.00 -6.51
C GLY A 67 38.09 16.79 -7.80
N ILE A 68 37.78 18.07 -7.65
CA ILE A 68 37.76 19.02 -8.77
C ILE A 68 38.88 20.01 -8.52
N LYS A 69 39.87 19.95 -9.39
CA LYS A 69 41.05 20.83 -9.28
C LYS A 69 40.76 22.13 -10.02
N ALA A 70 41.00 23.23 -9.37
CA ALA A 70 40.99 24.56 -9.95
C ALA A 70 42.42 25.12 -9.95
N THR A 71 42.92 25.58 -11.11
CA THR A 71 44.21 26.19 -11.27
C THR A 71 44.03 27.66 -11.62
N ALA A 72 44.46 28.56 -10.76
CA ALA A 72 44.28 30.01 -10.91
C ALA A 72 42.83 30.40 -11.24
N GLY A 73 41.87 29.76 -10.55
CA GLY A 73 40.43 30.01 -10.75
C GLY A 73 39.76 29.28 -11.93
N LYS A 74 40.52 28.56 -12.77
CA LYS A 74 39.98 27.75 -13.86
C LYS A 74 39.86 26.29 -13.44
N TYR A 75 38.68 25.72 -13.56
CA TYR A 75 38.44 24.30 -13.28
C TYR A 75 39.05 23.40 -14.36
N ASP A 76 39.80 22.39 -13.94
CA ASP A 76 40.26 21.34 -14.82
C ASP A 76 39.09 20.46 -15.27
N PRO A 77 39.02 20.05 -16.56
CA PRO A 77 37.92 19.25 -17.06
C PRO A 77 37.91 17.81 -16.54
N THR A 78 39.03 17.35 -15.98
CA THR A 78 39.21 15.97 -15.51
C THR A 78 38.99 15.88 -13.99
N ALA A 79 38.10 15.02 -13.57
CA ALA A 79 37.89 14.74 -12.16
C ALA A 79 39.04 13.90 -11.56
N LEU A 80 39.51 14.26 -10.38
CA LEU A 80 40.48 13.46 -9.62
C LEU A 80 39.77 12.29 -8.98
N LYS A 81 40.27 11.06 -9.24
CA LYS A 81 39.73 9.82 -8.69
C LYS A 81 40.06 9.70 -7.20
N PRO A 82 39.38 8.80 -6.43
CA PRO A 82 39.75 8.50 -5.04
C PRO A 82 41.23 8.13 -4.89
N GLY A 83 41.86 8.68 -3.86
CA GLY A 83 43.28 8.49 -3.58
C GLY A 83 43.96 9.74 -3.02
N LEU A 84 45.29 9.66 -2.89
CA LEU A 84 46.11 10.77 -2.48
C LEU A 84 46.57 11.60 -3.70
N HIS A 85 46.26 12.90 -3.69
CA HIS A 85 46.64 13.83 -4.75
C HIS A 85 47.44 15.00 -4.20
N PHE A 86 48.45 15.38 -4.94
CA PHE A 86 49.27 16.55 -4.61
C PHE A 86 48.85 17.75 -5.45
N PHE A 87 48.84 18.91 -4.87
CA PHE A 87 48.55 20.18 -5.52
C PHE A 87 49.48 21.28 -5.03
N ILE A 88 49.60 22.36 -5.78
CA ILE A 88 50.43 23.50 -5.41
C ILE A 88 49.56 24.50 -4.67
N PRO A 89 49.75 24.67 -3.34
CA PRO A 89 49.01 25.67 -2.56
C PRO A 89 49.22 27.07 -3.17
N PHE A 90 48.21 27.94 -2.97
CA PHE A 90 48.11 29.32 -3.50
C PHE A 90 47.86 29.46 -4.98
N ILE A 91 48.15 28.44 -5.82
CA ILE A 91 47.87 28.44 -7.25
C ILE A 91 46.72 27.50 -7.57
N GLN A 92 46.62 26.41 -6.85
CA GLN A 92 45.66 25.34 -7.10
C GLN A 92 44.81 25.13 -5.84
N ASP A 93 43.51 24.96 -6.07
CA ASP A 93 42.50 24.56 -5.10
C ASP A 93 41.87 23.23 -5.51
N VAL A 94 41.56 22.37 -4.56
CA VAL A 94 40.85 21.11 -4.81
C VAL A 94 39.57 21.08 -4.01
N PHE A 95 38.45 21.04 -4.74
CA PHE A 95 37.11 20.89 -4.17
C PHE A 95 36.72 19.42 -4.17
N VAL A 96 36.43 18.86 -3.00
CA VAL A 96 35.94 17.49 -2.88
C VAL A 96 34.42 17.50 -2.96
N VAL A 97 33.87 16.74 -3.91
CA VAL A 97 32.41 16.66 -4.15
C VAL A 97 31.96 15.22 -3.99
N ASP A 98 30.89 15.02 -3.23
CA ASP A 98 30.27 13.73 -3.00
C ASP A 98 29.47 13.26 -4.23
N THR A 99 29.79 12.06 -4.71
CA THR A 99 29.13 11.40 -5.85
C THR A 99 28.30 10.20 -5.44
N ARG A 100 28.12 9.98 -4.13
CA ARG A 100 27.22 8.92 -3.59
C ARG A 100 25.77 9.27 -3.89
N VAL A 101 24.93 8.28 -3.66
CA VAL A 101 23.48 8.47 -3.78
C VAL A 101 22.99 9.46 -2.74
N ARG A 102 22.29 10.48 -3.21
CA ARG A 102 21.68 11.53 -2.40
C ARG A 102 20.17 11.48 -2.55
N ILE A 103 19.48 11.95 -1.52
CA ILE A 103 18.03 11.92 -1.44
C ILE A 103 17.50 13.32 -1.18
N ILE A 104 16.51 13.75 -1.96
CA ILE A 104 15.70 14.92 -1.65
C ILE A 104 14.29 14.44 -1.30
N ASN A 105 13.85 14.76 -0.09
CA ASN A 105 12.48 14.53 0.36
C ASN A 105 11.69 15.83 0.27
N TYR A 106 10.65 15.85 -0.55
CA TYR A 106 9.66 16.91 -0.61
C TYR A 106 8.49 16.54 0.30
N THR A 107 8.42 17.12 1.49
CA THR A 107 7.42 16.79 2.51
C THR A 107 7.06 18.00 3.37
N ASN A 108 5.81 18.04 3.85
CA ASN A 108 5.37 19.00 4.85
C ASN A 108 5.28 18.37 6.25
N SER A 109 5.54 17.06 6.36
CA SER A 109 5.45 16.35 7.63
C SER A 109 6.54 16.82 8.59
N GLU A 110 6.19 16.97 9.84
CA GLU A 110 7.09 17.32 10.95
C GLU A 110 8.12 16.24 11.29
N ASP A 111 8.16 15.13 10.55
CA ASP A 111 9.23 14.12 10.58
C ASP A 111 10.63 14.67 10.21
N LEU A 112 10.77 15.98 10.23
CA LEU A 112 12.01 16.75 10.15
C LEU A 112 12.95 16.56 11.36
N SER A 113 12.54 15.79 12.37
CA SER A 113 13.30 15.59 13.60
C SER A 113 14.57 14.73 13.44
N ILE A 114 14.76 14.06 12.30
CA ILE A 114 16.03 13.40 11.99
C ILE A 114 16.88 14.31 11.07
N LYS A 115 17.20 15.48 11.57
CA LYS A 115 18.24 16.34 10.98
C LYS A 115 19.61 15.80 11.39
N THR A 116 20.05 14.71 10.79
CA THR A 116 21.46 14.35 10.80
C THR A 116 22.13 15.12 9.66
N PRO A 117 22.97 16.13 9.92
CA PRO A 117 23.50 17.03 8.89
C PRO A 117 24.36 16.35 7.82
N ASN A 118 24.76 15.10 8.00
CA ASN A 118 25.77 14.42 7.19
C ASN A 118 25.24 13.20 6.39
N ALA A 119 23.94 12.97 6.30
CA ALA A 119 23.43 11.72 5.73
C ALA A 119 23.14 11.77 4.21
N GLY A 120 23.52 12.84 3.48
CA GLY A 120 23.19 12.96 2.05
C GLY A 120 21.68 13.11 1.78
N ILE A 121 20.89 13.41 2.80
CA ILE A 121 19.43 13.58 2.72
C ILE A 121 19.10 15.07 2.89
N LYS A 122 18.41 15.63 1.89
CA LYS A 122 17.87 16.99 1.94
C LYS A 122 16.37 16.98 2.08
N TYR A 123 15.83 17.91 2.85
CA TYR A 123 14.39 18.10 3.03
C TYR A 123 13.97 19.42 2.38
N LYS A 124 12.90 19.38 1.61
CA LYS A 124 12.27 20.52 0.97
C LYS A 124 10.78 20.49 1.28
N SER A 125 10.13 21.64 1.26
CA SER A 125 8.68 21.71 1.39
C SER A 125 7.99 20.92 0.27
N ALA A 126 6.88 20.26 0.60
CA ALA A 126 6.03 19.58 -0.37
C ALA A 126 5.68 20.50 -1.57
N ILE A 127 5.41 19.92 -2.70
CA ILE A 127 5.13 20.66 -3.93
C ILE A 127 3.64 20.99 -3.96
N SER A 128 3.31 22.26 -3.77
CA SER A 128 1.95 22.75 -3.95
C SER A 128 1.64 22.91 -5.44
N VAL A 129 0.54 22.33 -5.87
CA VAL A 129 0.06 22.29 -7.26
C VAL A 129 -1.42 22.61 -7.28
N LEU A 130 -1.90 23.27 -8.31
CA LEU A 130 -3.33 23.35 -8.59
C LEU A 130 -3.72 22.16 -9.48
N ASP A 131 -4.80 21.49 -9.12
CA ASP A 131 -5.39 20.44 -9.95
C ASP A 131 -6.03 21.01 -11.23
N ALA A 132 -6.59 20.15 -12.09
CA ALA A 132 -7.24 20.58 -13.34
C ALA A 132 -8.43 21.53 -13.12
N ARG A 133 -8.97 21.62 -11.90
CA ARG A 133 -10.06 22.54 -11.53
C ARG A 133 -9.60 23.72 -10.68
N GLY A 134 -8.29 23.89 -10.50
CA GLY A 134 -7.73 24.99 -9.71
C GLY A 134 -7.74 24.76 -8.20
N LEU A 135 -7.97 23.54 -7.72
CA LEU A 135 -7.92 23.21 -6.30
C LEU A 135 -6.48 22.97 -5.84
N PRO A 136 -6.04 23.53 -4.71
CA PRO A 136 -4.69 23.34 -4.21
C PRO A 136 -4.50 21.91 -3.66
N VAL A 137 -3.48 21.23 -4.15
CA VAL A 137 -3.06 19.90 -3.73
C VAL A 137 -1.58 19.92 -3.37
N SER A 138 -1.18 19.29 -2.28
CA SER A 138 0.23 19.13 -1.92
C SER A 138 0.74 17.74 -2.24
N ILE A 139 1.83 17.68 -2.99
CA ILE A 139 2.47 16.44 -3.43
C ILE A 139 3.75 16.24 -2.64
N GLU A 140 3.84 15.09 -1.98
CA GLU A 140 5.05 14.64 -1.29
C GLU A 140 5.72 13.55 -2.12
N LEU A 141 7.00 13.75 -2.41
CA LEU A 141 7.80 12.80 -3.18
C LEU A 141 9.24 12.74 -2.69
N THR A 142 9.90 11.65 -2.98
CA THR A 142 11.31 11.42 -2.72
C THR A 142 12.03 11.21 -4.05
N VAL A 143 13.14 11.92 -4.22
CA VAL A 143 14.00 11.80 -5.40
C VAL A 143 15.36 11.29 -4.97
N GLN A 144 15.81 10.18 -5.57
CA GLN A 144 17.13 9.59 -5.38
C GLN A 144 17.96 9.83 -6.65
N TYR A 145 19.12 10.39 -6.47
CA TYR A 145 20.02 10.76 -7.56
C TYR A 145 21.47 10.70 -7.12
N LYS A 146 22.37 10.71 -8.07
CA LYS A 146 23.79 10.87 -7.84
C LYS A 146 24.43 11.78 -8.91
N LEU A 147 25.49 12.44 -8.55
CA LEU A 147 26.32 13.20 -9.50
C LEU A 147 27.21 12.21 -10.27
N LYS A 148 27.27 12.32 -11.59
CA LYS A 148 28.22 11.55 -12.38
C LYS A 148 29.63 12.07 -12.16
N ALA A 149 30.55 11.20 -11.76
CA ALA A 149 31.93 11.56 -11.41
C ALA A 149 32.64 12.31 -12.57
N ASP A 150 32.47 11.81 -13.79
CA ASP A 150 33.13 12.38 -14.98
C ASP A 150 32.58 13.76 -15.36
N SER A 151 31.31 14.04 -15.07
CA SER A 151 30.67 15.32 -15.35
C SER A 151 30.81 16.34 -14.23
N ALA A 152 31.33 15.93 -13.06
CA ALA A 152 31.40 16.77 -11.85
C ALA A 152 32.16 18.09 -12.09
N PRO A 153 33.34 18.13 -12.75
CA PRO A 153 34.06 19.39 -12.96
C PRO A 153 33.26 20.39 -13.80
N GLN A 154 32.66 19.93 -14.89
CA GLN A 154 31.86 20.78 -15.75
C GLN A 154 30.57 21.26 -15.07
N THR A 155 29.96 20.38 -14.25
CA THR A 155 28.77 20.71 -13.46
C THR A 155 29.07 21.82 -12.46
N ILE A 156 30.16 21.70 -11.71
CA ILE A 156 30.56 22.71 -10.71
C ILE A 156 30.98 24.01 -11.42
N ALA A 157 31.68 23.93 -12.55
CA ALA A 157 32.02 25.10 -13.31
C ALA A 157 30.82 25.89 -13.82
N THR A 158 29.76 25.19 -14.25
CA THR A 158 28.55 25.82 -14.83
C THR A 158 27.55 26.24 -13.76
N TRP A 159 27.29 25.37 -12.77
CA TRP A 159 26.20 25.53 -11.79
C TRP A 159 26.67 25.90 -10.38
N GLY A 160 27.96 25.74 -10.10
CA GLY A 160 28.55 25.91 -8.77
C GLY A 160 28.21 24.77 -7.81
N LEU A 161 28.62 24.92 -6.56
CA LEU A 161 28.38 23.89 -5.51
C LEU A 161 26.90 23.65 -5.17
N SER A 162 26.03 24.60 -5.52
CA SER A 162 24.56 24.49 -5.31
C SER A 162 23.83 23.92 -6.53
N TRP A 163 24.51 23.13 -7.37
CA TRP A 163 23.95 22.53 -8.60
C TRP A 163 22.65 21.77 -8.39
N GLU A 164 22.49 21.08 -7.26
CA GLU A 164 21.28 20.33 -6.93
C GLU A 164 20.02 21.23 -6.87
N ASP A 165 20.17 22.39 -6.23
CA ASP A 165 19.06 23.34 -6.10
C ASP A 165 18.75 24.08 -7.42
N LYS A 166 19.71 24.12 -8.33
CA LYS A 166 19.57 24.77 -9.64
C LYS A 166 19.12 23.85 -10.74
N ILE A 167 19.48 22.56 -10.68
CA ILE A 167 19.14 21.56 -11.71
C ILE A 167 17.92 20.74 -11.27
N ILE A 168 18.02 20.03 -10.13
CA ILE A 168 17.03 19.03 -9.73
C ILE A 168 15.74 19.67 -9.24
N ASN A 169 15.87 20.63 -8.32
CA ASN A 169 14.70 21.21 -7.68
C ASN A 169 13.71 21.90 -8.65
N PRO A 170 14.14 22.72 -9.62
CA PRO A 170 13.23 23.31 -10.61
C PRO A 170 12.57 22.25 -11.49
N VAL A 171 13.35 21.27 -12.00
CA VAL A 171 12.83 20.21 -12.86
C VAL A 171 11.77 19.37 -12.14
N VAL A 172 12.05 18.94 -10.93
CA VAL A 172 11.12 18.14 -10.12
C VAL A 172 9.83 18.91 -9.87
N ARG A 173 9.92 20.19 -9.50
CA ARG A 173 8.74 21.03 -9.23
C ARG A 173 7.93 21.28 -10.49
N ASP A 174 8.58 21.61 -11.60
CA ASP A 174 7.91 21.92 -12.85
C ASP A 174 7.20 20.68 -13.43
N VAL A 175 7.90 19.56 -13.52
CA VAL A 175 7.33 18.30 -14.02
C VAL A 175 6.15 17.85 -13.15
N THR A 176 6.31 17.90 -11.82
CA THR A 176 5.22 17.50 -10.91
C THR A 176 3.99 18.39 -11.10
N ARG A 177 4.17 19.72 -11.23
CA ARG A 177 3.07 20.66 -11.47
C ARG A 177 2.38 20.39 -12.81
N ASN A 178 3.15 20.19 -13.85
CA ASN A 178 2.63 19.98 -15.20
C ASN A 178 1.87 18.66 -15.33
N ILE A 179 2.28 17.61 -14.63
CA ILE A 179 1.59 16.32 -14.69
C ILE A 179 0.36 16.33 -13.78
N VAL A 180 0.52 16.71 -12.52
CA VAL A 180 -0.60 16.71 -11.56
C VAL A 180 -1.69 17.68 -11.96
N GLY A 181 -1.36 18.84 -12.54
CA GLY A 181 -2.34 19.82 -13.02
C GLY A 181 -3.25 19.33 -14.15
N LYS A 182 -2.97 18.17 -14.76
CA LYS A 182 -3.84 17.55 -15.79
C LYS A 182 -4.97 16.72 -15.19
N TYR A 183 -4.86 16.35 -13.92
CA TYR A 183 -5.80 15.47 -13.22
C TYR A 183 -6.64 16.24 -12.22
N THR A 184 -7.86 15.78 -11.98
CA THR A 184 -8.70 16.33 -10.92
C THR A 184 -8.31 15.73 -9.56
N ALA A 185 -8.61 16.44 -8.47
CA ALA A 185 -8.31 15.96 -7.11
C ALA A 185 -8.90 14.57 -6.79
N GLU A 186 -10.03 14.22 -7.44
CA GLU A 186 -10.70 12.93 -7.28
C GLU A 186 -9.99 11.81 -8.05
N GLU A 187 -9.37 12.12 -9.19
CA GLU A 187 -8.63 11.15 -10.01
C GLU A 187 -7.24 10.85 -9.44
N LEU A 188 -6.62 11.82 -8.74
CA LEU A 188 -5.25 11.68 -8.23
C LEU A 188 -5.01 10.43 -7.39
N PRO A 189 -5.89 10.04 -6.44
CA PRO A 189 -5.71 8.80 -5.68
C PRO A 189 -5.86 7.55 -6.54
N VAL A 190 -6.78 7.56 -7.51
CA VAL A 190 -7.11 6.40 -8.37
C VAL A 190 -5.99 6.15 -9.38
N LYS A 191 -5.50 7.22 -10.02
CA LYS A 191 -4.44 7.16 -11.05
C LYS A 191 -3.04 7.35 -10.49
N ARG A 192 -2.85 7.15 -9.19
CA ARG A 192 -1.58 7.42 -8.50
C ARG A 192 -0.38 6.75 -9.16
N ASN A 193 -0.51 5.49 -9.56
CA ASN A 193 0.59 4.73 -10.17
C ASN A 193 0.94 5.25 -11.56
N GLU A 194 -0.05 5.62 -12.35
CA GLU A 194 0.14 6.23 -13.67
C GLU A 194 0.84 7.58 -13.55
N ILE A 195 0.39 8.42 -12.63
CA ILE A 195 0.98 9.74 -12.34
C ILE A 195 2.43 9.58 -11.87
N ALA A 196 2.71 8.63 -10.98
CA ALA A 196 4.07 8.36 -10.50
C ALA A 196 5.00 7.94 -11.63
N ALA A 197 4.54 7.07 -12.54
CA ALA A 197 5.31 6.65 -13.71
C ALA A 197 5.59 7.82 -14.65
N GLN A 198 4.58 8.64 -14.97
CA GLN A 198 4.74 9.83 -15.81
C GLN A 198 5.71 10.84 -15.19
N ILE A 199 5.60 11.11 -13.88
CA ILE A 199 6.52 11.99 -13.15
C ILE A 199 7.95 11.47 -13.28
N THR A 200 8.16 10.18 -13.03
CA THR A 200 9.49 9.57 -13.09
C THR A 200 10.11 9.68 -14.46
N THR A 201 9.37 9.31 -15.51
CA THR A 201 9.85 9.38 -16.89
C THR A 201 10.18 10.82 -17.29
N ASN A 202 9.25 11.75 -17.07
CA ASN A 202 9.47 13.15 -17.48
C ASN A 202 10.59 13.84 -16.68
N ILE A 203 10.77 13.53 -15.39
CA ILE A 203 11.91 14.06 -14.63
C ILE A 203 13.21 13.50 -15.19
N LYS A 204 13.26 12.19 -15.48
CA LYS A 204 14.44 11.56 -16.07
C LYS A 204 14.79 12.19 -17.40
N ASP A 205 13.84 12.31 -18.32
CA ASP A 205 14.06 12.88 -19.64
C ASP A 205 14.58 14.33 -19.56
N ARG A 206 14.02 15.14 -18.67
CA ARG A 206 14.46 16.51 -18.47
C ARG A 206 15.83 16.65 -17.81
N ILE A 207 16.19 15.75 -16.90
CA ILE A 207 17.52 15.72 -16.29
C ILE A 207 18.56 15.24 -17.32
N ASP A 208 18.24 14.19 -18.08
CA ASP A 208 19.10 13.64 -19.11
C ASP A 208 19.31 14.60 -20.30
N ALA A 209 18.36 15.51 -20.53
CA ALA A 209 18.47 16.59 -21.52
C ALA A 209 19.38 17.75 -21.10
N GLN A 210 19.87 17.79 -19.84
CA GLN A 210 20.77 18.83 -19.37
C GLN A 210 22.16 18.70 -20.06
N PRO A 211 22.81 19.81 -20.42
CA PRO A 211 24.14 19.78 -21.02
C PRO A 211 25.13 19.01 -20.15
N GLY A 212 25.83 18.04 -20.73
CA GLY A 212 26.81 17.20 -20.05
C GLY A 212 26.20 16.09 -19.17
N GLN A 213 24.89 15.95 -19.14
CA GLN A 213 24.18 14.92 -18.36
C GLN A 213 24.76 14.75 -16.93
N PRO A 214 24.77 15.82 -16.14
CA PRO A 214 25.51 15.88 -14.89
C PRO A 214 25.01 14.90 -13.83
N VAL A 215 23.75 14.54 -13.88
CA VAL A 215 23.04 13.80 -12.83
C VAL A 215 22.52 12.49 -13.40
N GLU A 216 22.63 11.43 -12.60
CA GLU A 216 21.93 10.18 -12.83
C GLU A 216 20.77 10.07 -11.86
N LEU A 217 19.55 10.02 -12.39
CA LEU A 217 18.32 9.79 -11.61
C LEU A 217 18.17 8.29 -11.35
N LEU A 218 18.10 7.90 -10.08
CA LEU A 218 17.96 6.50 -9.67
C LEU A 218 16.50 6.12 -9.45
N ALA A 219 15.78 6.92 -8.69
CA ALA A 219 14.38 6.66 -8.40
C ALA A 219 13.61 7.94 -8.07
N VAL A 220 12.34 7.97 -8.44
CA VAL A 220 11.37 8.96 -7.99
C VAL A 220 10.19 8.20 -7.37
N GLN A 221 9.87 8.52 -6.13
CA GLN A 221 8.81 7.87 -5.38
C GLN A 221 7.75 8.88 -4.99
N LEU A 222 6.54 8.72 -5.47
CA LEU A 222 5.39 9.50 -5.05
C LEU A 222 4.92 8.97 -3.67
N ARG A 223 5.19 9.72 -2.60
CA ARG A 223 4.91 9.31 -1.22
C ARG A 223 3.45 9.54 -0.83
N LYS A 224 3.00 10.79 -0.93
CA LYS A 224 1.68 11.19 -0.46
C LYS A 224 1.08 12.27 -1.34
N ILE A 225 -0.22 12.18 -1.54
CA ILE A 225 -1.03 13.23 -2.15
C ILE A 225 -1.93 13.78 -1.05
N VAL A 226 -1.70 15.02 -0.65
CA VAL A 226 -2.44 15.67 0.43
C VAL A 226 -3.47 16.59 -0.17
N LEU A 227 -4.73 16.20 -0.02
CA LEU A 227 -5.89 16.97 -0.46
C LEU A 227 -6.43 17.83 0.69
N PRO A 228 -7.05 18.99 0.41
CA PRO A 228 -7.80 19.75 1.41
C PRO A 228 -8.89 18.90 2.06
N GLN A 229 -9.16 19.11 3.35
CA GLN A 229 -10.12 18.29 4.11
C GLN A 229 -11.51 18.26 3.48
N LYS A 230 -12.00 19.41 3.04
CA LYS A 230 -13.32 19.52 2.37
C LYS A 230 -13.43 18.60 1.14
N ILE A 231 -12.35 18.47 0.37
CA ILE A 231 -12.32 17.60 -0.83
C ILE A 231 -12.28 16.14 -0.44
N LYS A 232 -11.53 15.79 0.59
CA LYS A 232 -11.52 14.41 1.13
C LYS A 232 -12.92 14.01 1.58
N ASP A 233 -13.60 14.85 2.32
CA ASP A 233 -14.95 14.58 2.82
C ASP A 233 -15.95 14.42 1.66
N GLN A 234 -15.81 15.22 0.60
CA GLN A 234 -16.63 15.09 -0.59
C GLN A 234 -16.36 13.78 -1.35
N ILE A 235 -15.10 13.42 -1.54
CA ILE A 235 -14.70 12.15 -2.16
C ILE A 235 -15.28 10.97 -1.36
N LEU A 236 -15.17 11.01 -0.03
CA LEU A 236 -15.73 10.00 0.86
C LEU A 236 -17.24 9.87 0.70
N ARG A 237 -17.97 10.98 0.66
CA ARG A 237 -19.43 10.98 0.44
C ARG A 237 -19.81 10.36 -0.89
N VAL A 238 -19.11 10.72 -1.96
CA VAL A 238 -19.34 10.14 -3.30
C VAL A 238 -19.04 8.64 -3.31
N GLN A 239 -17.95 8.24 -2.67
CA GLN A 239 -17.56 6.83 -2.55
C GLN A 239 -18.61 6.02 -1.78
N ILE A 240 -19.09 6.54 -0.63
CA ILE A 240 -20.15 5.92 0.16
C ILE A 240 -21.44 5.80 -0.65
N ALA A 241 -21.86 6.88 -1.33
CA ALA A 241 -23.06 6.86 -2.15
C ALA A 241 -22.95 5.86 -3.31
N LYS A 242 -21.79 5.76 -3.96
CA LYS A 242 -21.51 4.77 -5.00
C LYS A 242 -21.60 3.34 -4.46
N GLN A 243 -21.01 3.09 -3.30
CA GLN A 243 -21.04 1.79 -2.65
C GLN A 243 -22.45 1.38 -2.23
N GLN A 244 -23.24 2.33 -1.70
CA GLN A 244 -24.66 2.11 -1.37
C GLN A 244 -25.48 1.78 -2.62
N ALA A 245 -25.23 2.49 -3.72
CA ALA A 245 -25.91 2.20 -4.99
C ALA A 245 -25.54 0.81 -5.54
N GLU A 246 -24.29 0.39 -5.43
CA GLU A 246 -23.85 -0.95 -5.81
C GLU A 246 -24.47 -2.04 -4.91
N GLN A 247 -24.53 -1.81 -3.60
CA GLN A 247 -25.21 -2.71 -2.67
C GLN A 247 -26.69 -2.86 -3.02
N ALA A 248 -27.40 -1.75 -3.25
CA ALA A 248 -28.79 -1.78 -3.65
C ALA A 248 -29.01 -2.55 -4.95
N ARG A 249 -28.15 -2.37 -5.95
CA ARG A 249 -28.19 -3.17 -7.20
C ARG A 249 -27.98 -4.65 -6.95
N TYR A 250 -27.01 -4.99 -6.10
CA TYR A 250 -26.77 -6.39 -5.73
C TYR A 250 -27.97 -7.02 -5.01
N GLU A 251 -28.60 -6.28 -4.09
CA GLU A 251 -29.81 -6.74 -3.38
C GLU A 251 -30.98 -6.98 -4.33
N VAL A 252 -31.20 -6.08 -5.29
CA VAL A 252 -32.23 -6.25 -6.33
C VAL A 252 -31.96 -7.49 -7.18
N GLU A 253 -30.71 -7.68 -7.62
CA GLU A 253 -30.34 -8.86 -8.42
C GLU A 253 -30.49 -10.16 -7.61
N LYS A 254 -30.08 -10.15 -6.35
CA LYS A 254 -30.27 -11.28 -5.41
C LYS A 254 -31.75 -11.59 -5.21
N ALA A 255 -32.58 -10.56 -4.99
CA ALA A 255 -34.01 -10.73 -4.83
C ALA A 255 -34.66 -11.33 -6.10
N LYS A 256 -34.22 -10.88 -7.29
CA LYS A 256 -34.66 -11.43 -8.57
C LYS A 256 -34.29 -12.91 -8.74
N GLN A 257 -33.04 -13.28 -8.38
CA GLN A 257 -32.60 -14.67 -8.44
C GLN A 257 -33.37 -15.56 -7.45
N VAL A 258 -33.64 -15.04 -6.22
CA VAL A 258 -34.47 -15.76 -5.25
C VAL A 258 -35.88 -15.93 -5.74
N ALA A 259 -36.49 -14.91 -6.35
CA ALA A 259 -37.81 -15.00 -6.93
C ALA A 259 -37.88 -16.02 -8.10
N GLN A 260 -36.89 -16.02 -8.98
CA GLN A 260 -36.76 -17.01 -10.05
C GLN A 260 -36.59 -18.43 -9.51
N LYS A 261 -35.77 -18.62 -8.51
CA LYS A 261 -35.61 -19.91 -7.81
C LYS A 261 -36.93 -20.40 -7.22
N ASN A 262 -37.63 -19.52 -6.51
CA ASN A 262 -38.93 -19.88 -5.88
C ASN A 262 -40.00 -20.20 -6.96
N ALA A 263 -40.03 -19.45 -8.06
CA ALA A 263 -40.93 -19.76 -9.20
C ALA A 263 -40.59 -21.11 -9.81
N ALA A 264 -39.29 -21.41 -10.02
CA ALA A 264 -38.87 -22.71 -10.56
C ALA A 264 -39.22 -23.88 -9.62
N LEU A 265 -39.02 -23.70 -8.31
CA LEU A 265 -39.43 -24.70 -7.32
C LEU A 265 -40.95 -24.94 -7.33
N ALA A 266 -41.76 -23.86 -7.31
CA ALA A 266 -43.21 -23.97 -7.38
C ALA A 266 -43.68 -24.67 -8.65
N GLN A 267 -43.07 -24.36 -9.80
CA GLN A 267 -43.34 -25.04 -11.05
C GLN A 267 -42.96 -26.53 -11.02
N GLY A 268 -41.79 -26.83 -10.40
CA GLY A 268 -41.36 -28.21 -10.19
C GLY A 268 -42.30 -29.01 -9.31
N ASP A 269 -42.78 -28.41 -8.21
CA ASP A 269 -43.74 -29.04 -7.32
C ASP A 269 -45.11 -29.26 -7.99
N ALA A 270 -45.59 -28.29 -8.77
CA ALA A 270 -46.80 -28.43 -9.54
C ALA A 270 -46.70 -29.57 -10.57
N ASN A 271 -45.59 -29.64 -11.29
CA ASN A 271 -45.32 -30.71 -12.25
C ASN A 271 -45.22 -32.09 -11.54
N ALA A 272 -44.56 -32.17 -10.39
CA ALA A 272 -44.44 -33.37 -9.60
C ALA A 272 -45.83 -33.88 -9.09
N ARG A 273 -46.69 -32.95 -8.65
CA ARG A 273 -48.08 -33.28 -8.26
C ARG A 273 -48.87 -33.80 -9.45
N LYS A 274 -48.76 -33.15 -10.63
CA LYS A 274 -49.44 -33.59 -11.87
C LYS A 274 -48.98 -34.99 -12.27
N ILE A 275 -47.67 -35.26 -12.28
CA ILE A 275 -47.12 -36.59 -12.63
C ILE A 275 -47.61 -37.65 -11.64
N ARG A 276 -47.60 -37.36 -10.32
CA ARG A 276 -48.12 -38.31 -9.32
C ARG A 276 -49.60 -38.62 -9.51
N ALA A 277 -50.41 -37.58 -9.73
CA ALA A 277 -51.84 -37.77 -9.98
C ALA A 277 -52.10 -38.58 -11.26
N GLN A 278 -51.34 -38.31 -12.32
CA GLN A 278 -51.40 -39.08 -13.57
C GLN A 278 -51.04 -40.55 -13.33
N GLY A 279 -49.89 -40.78 -12.63
CA GLY A 279 -49.44 -42.13 -12.28
C GLY A 279 -50.42 -42.90 -11.41
N GLN A 280 -51.10 -42.23 -10.45
CA GLN A 280 -52.19 -42.84 -9.67
C GLN A 280 -53.41 -43.18 -10.54
N ALA A 281 -53.82 -42.28 -11.44
CA ALA A 281 -54.93 -42.54 -12.36
C ALA A 281 -54.63 -43.71 -13.32
N ASP A 282 -53.39 -43.75 -13.83
CA ASP A 282 -52.97 -44.85 -14.71
C ASP A 282 -52.89 -46.17 -13.95
N ALA A 283 -52.41 -46.17 -12.71
CA ALA A 283 -52.38 -47.36 -11.84
C ALA A 283 -53.77 -47.89 -11.56
N VAL A 284 -54.72 -47.00 -11.18
CA VAL A 284 -56.14 -47.38 -10.98
C VAL A 284 -56.74 -47.91 -12.26
N LYS A 285 -56.47 -47.34 -13.40
CA LYS A 285 -56.92 -47.83 -14.69
C LYS A 285 -56.41 -49.22 -15.02
N ILE A 286 -55.10 -49.43 -14.86
CA ILE A 286 -54.44 -50.74 -15.07
C ILE A 286 -55.06 -51.78 -14.13
N GLU A 287 -55.30 -51.44 -12.85
CA GLU A 287 -55.89 -52.34 -11.89
C GLU A 287 -57.38 -52.67 -12.25
N ALA A 288 -58.11 -51.65 -12.65
CA ALA A 288 -59.53 -51.87 -13.17
C ALA A 288 -59.54 -52.74 -14.38
N ASP A 289 -58.67 -52.50 -15.37
CA ASP A 289 -58.56 -53.32 -16.58
C ASP A 289 -58.17 -54.76 -16.27
N ALA A 290 -57.17 -54.93 -15.33
CA ALA A 290 -56.75 -56.25 -14.87
C ALA A 290 -57.90 -57.00 -14.18
N ASN A 291 -58.62 -56.31 -13.28
CA ASN A 291 -59.77 -56.88 -12.57
C ASN A 291 -60.94 -57.22 -13.58
N ALA A 292 -61.23 -56.37 -14.55
CA ALA A 292 -62.19 -56.62 -15.58
C ALA A 292 -61.86 -57.87 -16.43
N TYR A 293 -60.57 -57.98 -16.82
CA TYR A 293 -60.03 -59.17 -17.52
C TYR A 293 -60.17 -60.41 -16.66
N ALA A 294 -59.72 -60.36 -15.40
CA ALA A 294 -59.86 -61.48 -14.48
C ALA A 294 -61.29 -61.89 -14.25
N ASN A 295 -62.18 -60.94 -14.06
CA ASN A 295 -63.67 -61.22 -13.94
C ASN A 295 -64.24 -61.83 -15.20
N LYS A 296 -63.84 -61.36 -16.40
CA LYS A 296 -64.22 -61.91 -17.66
C LYS A 296 -63.77 -63.36 -17.85
N GLU A 297 -62.54 -63.67 -17.50
CA GLU A 297 -62.03 -65.02 -17.58
C GLU A 297 -62.67 -65.95 -16.52
N LEU A 298 -62.86 -65.44 -15.30
CA LEU A 298 -63.62 -66.13 -14.26
C LEU A 298 -65.06 -66.41 -14.72
N GLY A 299 -65.73 -65.42 -15.34
CA GLY A 299 -67.11 -65.55 -15.86
C GLY A 299 -67.22 -66.66 -16.90
N LYS A 300 -66.18 -66.86 -17.71
CA LYS A 300 -66.13 -67.94 -18.68
C LYS A 300 -66.00 -69.34 -18.05
N SER A 301 -65.32 -69.42 -16.88
CA SER A 301 -65.06 -70.68 -16.19
C SER A 301 -66.10 -71.04 -15.11
N VAL A 302 -67.00 -70.13 -14.78
CA VAL A 302 -67.98 -70.32 -13.74
C VAL A 302 -69.21 -71.10 -14.32
N THR A 303 -69.26 -72.36 -13.99
CA THR A 303 -70.42 -73.22 -14.25
C THR A 303 -71.43 -73.10 -13.09
N PRO A 304 -72.76 -73.34 -13.38
CA PRO A 304 -73.80 -73.31 -12.36
C PRO A 304 -73.50 -74.20 -11.14
N ASN A 305 -72.78 -75.31 -11.32
CA ASN A 305 -72.38 -76.22 -10.26
C ASN A 305 -71.28 -75.63 -9.37
N LEU A 306 -70.35 -74.88 -9.95
CA LEU A 306 -69.27 -74.22 -9.19
C LEU A 306 -69.81 -73.05 -8.32
N LEU A 307 -70.85 -72.35 -8.80
CA LEU A 307 -71.57 -71.34 -8.05
C LEU A 307 -72.27 -71.93 -6.82
N LYS A 308 -72.95 -73.07 -7.00
CA LYS A 308 -73.56 -73.76 -5.84
C LYS A 308 -72.53 -74.23 -4.81
N LEU A 309 -71.37 -74.73 -5.30
CA LEU A 309 -70.32 -75.22 -4.42
C LEU A 309 -69.69 -74.06 -3.64
N ARG A 310 -69.44 -72.90 -4.27
CA ARG A 310 -69.00 -71.65 -3.61
C ARG A 310 -70.02 -71.09 -2.61
N GLN A 311 -71.30 -71.19 -2.95
CA GLN A 311 -72.38 -70.73 -2.08
C GLN A 311 -72.41 -71.62 -0.81
N LEU A 312 -72.23 -72.96 -0.94
CA LEU A 312 -72.11 -73.88 0.19
C LEU A 312 -70.82 -73.58 1.04
N ASP A 313 -69.71 -73.26 0.37
CA ASP A 313 -68.44 -72.92 1.09
C ASP A 313 -68.55 -71.61 1.92
N VAL A 314 -69.17 -70.57 1.31
CA VAL A 314 -69.47 -69.31 1.98
C VAL A 314 -70.44 -69.52 3.11
N GLN A 315 -71.49 -70.33 2.89
CA GLN A 315 -72.45 -70.69 3.94
C GLN A 315 -71.81 -71.52 5.08
N GLY A 316 -70.83 -72.42 4.72
CA GLY A 316 -70.05 -73.17 5.70
C GLY A 316 -69.19 -72.25 6.56
N LYS A 317 -68.44 -71.34 5.96
CA LYS A 317 -67.63 -70.35 6.65
C LYS A 317 -68.47 -69.37 7.48
N PHE A 318 -69.63 -68.97 6.99
CA PHE A 318 -70.62 -68.16 7.74
C PHE A 318 -71.05 -68.87 9.00
N ASN A 319 -71.48 -70.17 8.85
CA ASN A 319 -71.89 -70.99 9.98
C ASN A 319 -70.77 -71.25 10.98
N GLU A 320 -69.55 -71.39 10.50
CA GLU A 320 -68.36 -71.54 11.36
C GLU A 320 -68.06 -70.27 12.12
N ALA A 321 -68.11 -69.09 11.48
CA ALA A 321 -67.95 -67.77 12.09
C ALA A 321 -69.09 -67.53 13.17
N LEU A 322 -70.30 -67.95 12.90
CA LEU A 322 -71.42 -67.87 13.78
C LEU A 322 -71.22 -68.82 15.06
N LYS A 323 -70.60 -69.98 14.82
CA LYS A 323 -70.28 -70.93 15.91
C LYS A 323 -69.15 -70.42 16.80
N ALA A 324 -68.24 -69.64 16.24
CA ALA A 324 -67.12 -69.02 16.95
C ALA A 324 -67.58 -67.78 17.75
N ASN A 325 -68.57 -67.04 17.30
CA ASN A 325 -68.98 -65.78 17.90
C ASN A 325 -70.25 -65.96 18.76
N LYS A 326 -70.06 -66.16 20.09
CA LYS A 326 -71.07 -66.40 21.04
C LYS A 326 -72.02 -65.23 21.35
N ASP A 327 -71.72 -64.05 20.87
CA ASP A 327 -72.52 -62.82 21.13
C ASP A 327 -73.27 -62.31 19.86
N ALA A 328 -73.31 -63.11 18.77
CA ALA A 328 -74.06 -62.76 17.57
C ALA A 328 -75.61 -62.97 17.78
N LYS A 329 -76.35 -61.88 17.76
CA LYS A 329 -77.79 -61.87 17.66
C LYS A 329 -78.25 -62.01 16.20
N ILE A 330 -78.81 -63.15 15.84
CA ILE A 330 -79.31 -63.44 14.51
C ILE A 330 -80.77 -63.17 14.45
N PHE A 331 -81.21 -62.25 13.59
CA PHE A 331 -82.65 -62.05 13.29
C PHE A 331 -82.97 -62.83 12.03
N LEU A 332 -83.71 -63.87 12.16
CA LEU A 332 -84.26 -64.62 11.03
C LEU A 332 -85.50 -63.93 10.52
N THR A 333 -85.50 -63.46 9.26
CA THR A 333 -86.66 -62.96 8.56
C THR A 333 -87.26 -64.11 7.73
N PRO A 334 -88.59 -64.37 7.85
CA PRO A 334 -89.28 -65.38 6.97
C PRO A 334 -89.36 -64.85 5.56
N GLY A 335 -88.58 -65.48 4.65
CA GLY A 335 -88.67 -65.12 3.21
C GLY A 335 -87.40 -65.28 2.38
N GLY A 336 -86.34 -65.90 2.90
CA GLY A 336 -85.15 -66.32 2.08
C GLY A 336 -84.19 -65.24 1.58
N VAL A 337 -84.26 -64.06 2.14
CA VAL A 337 -83.36 -62.97 1.83
C VAL A 337 -82.26 -62.93 2.88
N VAL A 338 -80.95 -62.81 2.47
CA VAL A 338 -79.80 -62.75 3.29
C VAL A 338 -79.93 -61.66 4.38
N PRO A 339 -79.77 -61.97 5.68
CA PRO A 339 -79.93 -60.94 6.72
C PRO A 339 -78.84 -59.91 6.65
N ASN A 340 -79.23 -58.62 6.53
CA ASN A 340 -78.32 -57.50 6.73
C ASN A 340 -77.94 -57.45 8.23
N ILE A 341 -76.69 -57.72 8.53
CA ILE A 341 -76.16 -57.63 9.88
C ILE A 341 -75.76 -56.17 10.14
N TRP A 342 -76.53 -55.48 10.98
CA TRP A 342 -76.15 -54.18 11.49
C TRP A 342 -75.32 -54.41 12.74
N LEU A 343 -74.03 -54.11 12.67
CA LEU A 343 -73.16 -54.02 13.83
C LEU A 343 -73.41 -52.67 14.47
N ASP A 344 -74.08 -52.64 15.62
CA ASP A 344 -74.16 -51.43 16.44
C ASP A 344 -72.82 -51.17 17.08
N SER A 345 -72.05 -50.23 16.56
CA SER A 345 -70.84 -49.79 17.16
C SER A 345 -71.11 -48.74 18.24
N LYS A 346 -71.60 -49.17 19.38
CA LYS A 346 -71.50 -48.41 20.63
C LYS A 346 -70.03 -48.47 21.08
N ASP A 347 -69.47 -47.27 21.18
CA ASP A 347 -68.17 -46.84 21.76
C ASP A 347 -67.15 -46.35 20.77
N ARG A 348 -67.44 -45.16 20.22
CA ARG A 348 -66.40 -44.19 19.99
C ARG A 348 -66.76 -42.89 20.66
N GLN A 349 -66.25 -42.71 21.87
CA GLN A 349 -66.15 -41.40 22.53
C GLN A 349 -65.34 -40.46 21.62
N ARG A 350 -66.01 -39.49 21.07
CA ARG A 350 -65.37 -38.35 20.49
C ARG A 350 -64.82 -37.47 21.61
N SER A 351 -63.55 -37.50 21.89
CA SER A 351 -62.90 -36.43 22.58
C SER A 351 -62.64 -35.28 21.62
N SER A 352 -63.54 -34.29 21.65
CA SER A 352 -63.26 -32.98 21.03
C SER A 352 -62.37 -32.20 22.00
N SER A 353 -61.09 -32.06 21.65
CA SER A 353 -60.26 -31.01 22.26
C SER A 353 -60.25 -29.83 21.32
N VAL A 354 -61.10 -28.87 21.61
CA VAL A 354 -60.92 -27.49 21.18
C VAL A 354 -59.84 -26.90 22.05
N GLY A 355 -58.69 -26.58 21.51
CA GLY A 355 -57.60 -25.87 22.15
C GLY A 355 -57.39 -24.57 21.39
N ASN A 356 -57.85 -23.49 21.97
CA ASN A 356 -57.56 -22.12 21.74
C ASN A 356 -56.09 -21.83 22.08
N LYS A 357 -55.31 -21.28 21.18
CA LYS A 357 -54.59 -19.98 21.20
C LYS A 357 -53.61 -19.92 20.05
#